data_47b46982282ceaa2f9013a4c5f81448d
#
_entry.id   47b46982282ceaa2f9013a4c5f81448d
#
_cell.length_a   1.000
_cell.length_b   1.000
_cell.length_c   1.000
_cell.angle_alpha   90.00
_cell.angle_beta   90.00
_cell.angle_gamma   90.00
#
_symmetry.space_group_name_H-M   'P 1'
#
loop_
_entity.id
_entity.type
_entity.pdbx_description
1 polymer ?
#
loop_
_entity_poly.entity_id
_entity_poly.type
_entity_poly.pdbx_seq_one_letter_code
_entity_poly.pdbx_strand_id
1 'polypeptide(L)'
;MNRTDLNQGAGGIDNFVEAAKALRGEPHKGHKGLVFANAWVHQTVESMCIASMVDPKGDADIIKAQEKFKETLDDWIPKIIAAQEPDGYLQTAYTLSSRNRWPSKWNPDQRANHEGYTAGYFIESAINHYTMTDGQDKRLYDAAKKLADCWVANLGPGKKEWFDGHQEMEQALVRFGRFVNDMEGNGRGDSYVKLAKFLLDCRSNGSDYDQSHVPVQQQYEAVGHAVRATYNYSAMADVAADYQSAVLSLWDNIVNKKYYVTGGIGSGESAEGFGPNYSLRNGAYCESCSTCGLIFFQWKMNLAYHDAKYADLYEESMYNALLGATDLEGKTFYYTNPLQGGQRTAWHVCPCCVGNIPRTLLMVPTWTYVKDNGGIYVNMYIGSTINVEKVAGTDVQMVQKTEYPWNGKVAITVNPKASRRFAVYVRVPDRTTSELYTTTPKVSGLKSLSVNGKAETIKVDKGYVAITRDWKAGDKIEFEIPMVPQRIKADQNIEADRGLVALRYGPLIYNVERADQANITQAIGSDPLVAEWRGDLLGGVMTLKGKWADGSPLVAIPNYARNNRLGQVATATVAGDSTIDYSGGATTGTTGSGTAATPAPRRGRGGAGGGSVVWIRDQQ
;
A
#
# COMPACT_ATOMS: atom_id res chain seq x y z
N MET A 1 3.50 -18.14 1.54
CA MET A 1 4.14 -18.09 2.88
C MET A 1 4.32 -19.51 3.38
N ASN A 2 5.52 -19.91 3.75
CA ASN A 2 5.73 -21.24 4.29
C ASN A 2 5.22 -21.25 5.74
N ARG A 3 4.31 -22.15 6.08
CA ARG A 3 3.70 -22.32 7.42
C ARG A 3 4.73 -22.49 8.54
N THR A 4 5.91 -23.00 8.19
CA THR A 4 7.04 -23.20 9.10
C THR A 4 7.70 -21.89 9.52
N ASP A 5 7.71 -20.84 8.68
CA ASP A 5 8.41 -19.60 8.99
C ASP A 5 7.65 -18.75 10.03
N LEU A 6 6.31 -18.78 10.03
CA LEU A 6 5.49 -18.18 11.08
C LEU A 6 5.68 -18.86 12.46
N ASN A 7 6.09 -20.13 12.47
CA ASN A 7 6.26 -20.91 13.71
C ASN A 7 7.71 -20.91 14.24
N GLN A 8 8.69 -20.47 13.44
CA GLN A 8 10.12 -20.51 13.79
C GLN A 8 10.65 -19.23 14.45
N GLY A 9 10.00 -18.80 15.54
CA GLY A 9 10.46 -17.67 16.37
C GLY A 9 9.75 -16.36 16.12
N ALA A 10 9.09 -16.17 14.97
CA ALA A 10 8.34 -14.96 14.66
C ALA A 10 7.00 -14.85 15.42
N GLY A 11 6.54 -15.94 16.02
CA GLY A 11 5.17 -16.09 16.53
C GLY A 11 4.18 -16.28 15.38
N GLY A 12 3.11 -16.97 15.59
CA GLY A 12 2.10 -17.25 14.57
C GLY A 12 0.83 -17.78 15.24
N ILE A 13 0.14 -18.68 14.54
CA ILE A 13 -1.09 -19.28 15.06
C ILE A 13 -0.92 -20.00 16.40
N ASP A 14 0.30 -20.46 16.73
CA ASP A 14 0.60 -21.09 18.01
C ASP A 14 0.37 -20.15 19.20
N ASN A 15 0.60 -18.83 19.03
CA ASN A 15 0.31 -17.86 20.08
C ASN A 15 -1.18 -17.82 20.44
N PHE A 16 -2.07 -18.00 19.46
CA PHE A 16 -3.52 -18.08 19.70
C PHE A 16 -3.91 -19.38 20.42
N VAL A 17 -3.28 -20.50 20.06
CA VAL A 17 -3.51 -21.77 20.76
C VAL A 17 -3.10 -21.68 22.21
N GLU A 18 -1.92 -21.12 22.50
CA GLU A 18 -1.45 -20.96 23.88
C GLU A 18 -2.28 -19.94 24.67
N ALA A 19 -2.73 -18.85 24.04
CA ALA A 19 -3.64 -17.89 24.67
C ALA A 19 -4.99 -18.51 25.03
N ALA A 20 -5.56 -19.33 24.13
CA ALA A 20 -6.77 -20.07 24.40
C ALA A 20 -6.63 -21.03 25.59
N LYS A 21 -5.48 -21.72 25.74
CA LYS A 21 -5.19 -22.55 26.90
C LYS A 21 -5.12 -21.70 28.19
N ALA A 22 -4.43 -20.56 28.13
CA ALA A 22 -4.33 -19.65 29.27
C ALA A 22 -5.71 -19.18 29.76
N LEU A 23 -6.60 -18.83 28.85
CA LEU A 23 -7.97 -18.41 29.16
C LEU A 23 -8.81 -19.52 29.80
N ARG A 24 -8.51 -20.79 29.51
CA ARG A 24 -9.16 -21.95 30.16
C ARG A 24 -8.48 -22.40 31.46
N GLY A 25 -7.40 -21.72 31.87
CA GLY A 25 -6.61 -22.11 33.05
C GLY A 25 -5.75 -23.37 32.84
N GLU A 26 -5.49 -23.75 31.59
CA GLU A 26 -4.65 -24.90 31.24
C GLU A 26 -3.16 -24.52 31.22
N PRO A 27 -2.25 -25.49 31.39
CA PRO A 27 -0.82 -25.25 31.19
C PRO A 27 -0.53 -24.74 29.77
N HIS A 28 0.19 -23.62 29.68
CA HIS A 28 0.47 -22.94 28.40
C HIS A 28 1.91 -22.43 28.35
N LYS A 29 2.38 -22.18 27.12
CA LYS A 29 3.67 -21.51 26.86
C LYS A 29 3.47 -19.99 26.81
N GLY A 30 4.58 -19.24 26.96
CA GLY A 30 4.58 -17.79 26.79
C GLY A 30 4.47 -17.38 25.30
N HIS A 31 4.19 -16.08 25.07
CA HIS A 31 4.15 -15.49 23.75
C HIS A 31 5.50 -15.57 23.04
N LYS A 32 5.50 -15.91 21.76
CA LYS A 32 6.67 -15.94 20.87
C LYS A 32 6.63 -14.79 19.88
N GLY A 33 7.81 -14.30 19.53
CA GLY A 33 7.98 -13.23 18.56
C GLY A 33 7.71 -11.84 19.12
N LEU A 34 7.52 -10.87 18.23
CA LEU A 34 7.22 -9.49 18.58
C LEU A 34 5.86 -9.38 19.27
N VAL A 35 5.69 -8.39 20.14
CA VAL A 35 4.44 -8.16 20.88
C VAL A 35 3.22 -8.04 19.97
N PHE A 36 3.42 -7.56 18.74
CA PHE A 36 2.39 -7.42 17.72
C PHE A 36 2.39 -8.56 16.68
N ALA A 37 2.92 -9.73 17.02
CA ALA A 37 2.99 -10.88 16.10
C ALA A 37 1.64 -11.32 15.53
N ASN A 38 0.54 -11.06 16.23
CA ASN A 38 -0.79 -11.38 15.73
C ASN A 38 -1.13 -10.65 14.41
N ALA A 39 -0.57 -9.46 14.19
CA ALA A 39 -0.90 -8.63 13.04
C ALA A 39 -0.70 -9.36 11.70
N TRP A 40 0.43 -10.06 11.52
CA TRP A 40 0.66 -10.77 10.26
C TRP A 40 -0.14 -12.07 10.11
N VAL A 41 -0.62 -12.65 11.21
CA VAL A 41 -1.62 -13.72 11.12
C VAL A 41 -2.91 -13.16 10.53
N HIS A 42 -3.37 -12.01 11.02
CA HIS A 42 -4.57 -11.34 10.52
C HIS A 42 -4.41 -10.86 9.06
N GLN A 43 -3.26 -10.26 8.70
CA GLN A 43 -2.95 -9.91 7.30
C GLN A 43 -2.95 -11.13 6.38
N THR A 44 -2.48 -12.28 6.87
CA THR A 44 -2.49 -13.53 6.09
C THR A 44 -3.92 -14.04 5.91
N VAL A 45 -4.75 -14.00 6.96
CA VAL A 45 -6.18 -14.35 6.88
C VAL A 45 -6.89 -13.45 5.86
N GLU A 46 -6.67 -12.14 5.95
CA GLU A 46 -7.22 -11.17 4.99
C GLU A 46 -6.81 -11.49 3.55
N SER A 47 -5.52 -11.72 3.32
CA SER A 47 -5.00 -12.05 1.99
C SER A 47 -5.62 -13.34 1.43
N MET A 48 -5.76 -14.38 2.25
CA MET A 48 -6.40 -15.64 1.85
C MET A 48 -7.87 -15.44 1.51
N CYS A 49 -8.59 -14.62 2.28
CA CYS A 49 -9.99 -14.30 2.00
C CYS A 49 -10.14 -13.57 0.66
N ILE A 50 -9.34 -12.52 0.41
CA ILE A 50 -9.41 -11.76 -0.84
C ILE A 50 -9.02 -12.64 -2.03
N ALA A 51 -7.95 -13.45 -1.92
CA ALA A 51 -7.51 -14.35 -2.97
C ALA A 51 -8.55 -15.44 -3.28
N SER A 52 -9.34 -15.87 -2.29
CA SER A 52 -10.40 -16.85 -2.47
C SER A 52 -11.64 -16.30 -3.21
N MET A 53 -11.78 -14.97 -3.27
CA MET A 53 -12.84 -14.31 -4.05
C MET A 53 -12.48 -14.13 -5.53
N VAL A 54 -11.24 -14.40 -5.92
CA VAL A 54 -10.81 -14.32 -7.32
C VAL A 54 -11.42 -15.47 -8.11
N ASP A 55 -12.06 -15.19 -9.25
CA ASP A 55 -12.53 -16.22 -10.18
C ASP A 55 -11.32 -16.93 -10.82
N PRO A 56 -11.08 -18.21 -10.56
CA PRO A 56 -9.91 -18.93 -11.08
C PRO A 56 -9.96 -19.19 -12.59
N LYS A 57 -11.11 -19.03 -13.24
CA LYS A 57 -11.33 -19.27 -14.68
C LYS A 57 -10.76 -20.59 -15.18
N GLY A 58 -10.74 -21.61 -14.31
CA GLY A 58 -10.21 -22.95 -14.62
C GLY A 58 -8.69 -23.10 -14.49
N ASP A 59 -7.99 -22.08 -14.00
CA ASP A 59 -6.56 -22.20 -13.69
C ASP A 59 -6.35 -23.12 -12.50
N ALA A 60 -5.66 -24.26 -12.75
CA ALA A 60 -5.46 -25.31 -11.78
C ALA A 60 -4.60 -24.89 -10.57
N ASP A 61 -3.64 -23.99 -10.77
CA ASP A 61 -2.77 -23.49 -9.70
C ASP A 61 -3.54 -22.55 -8.77
N ILE A 62 -4.39 -21.70 -9.33
CA ILE A 62 -5.27 -20.82 -8.54
C ILE A 62 -6.28 -21.65 -7.74
N ILE A 63 -6.94 -22.63 -8.37
CA ILE A 63 -7.89 -23.54 -7.70
C ILE A 63 -7.20 -24.24 -6.52
N LYS A 64 -6.05 -24.85 -6.75
CA LYS A 64 -5.28 -25.54 -5.70
C LYS A 64 -4.86 -24.59 -4.57
N ALA A 65 -4.49 -23.36 -4.90
CA ALA A 65 -4.16 -22.35 -3.90
C ALA A 65 -5.38 -21.99 -3.04
N GLN A 66 -6.54 -21.79 -3.66
CA GLN A 66 -7.79 -21.47 -2.96
C GLN A 66 -8.26 -22.61 -2.05
N GLU A 67 -8.13 -23.88 -2.49
CA GLU A 67 -8.38 -25.07 -1.64
C GLU A 67 -7.47 -25.02 -0.39
N LYS A 68 -6.18 -24.73 -0.58
CA LYS A 68 -5.23 -24.61 0.52
C LYS A 68 -5.56 -23.44 1.46
N PHE A 69 -6.01 -22.32 0.94
CA PHE A 69 -6.44 -21.17 1.75
C PHE A 69 -7.67 -21.55 2.58
N LYS A 70 -8.64 -22.22 1.97
CA LYS A 70 -9.82 -22.70 2.70
C LYS A 70 -9.44 -23.63 3.85
N GLU A 71 -8.64 -24.65 3.61
CA GLU A 71 -8.15 -25.57 4.66
C GLU A 71 -7.46 -24.79 5.80
N THR A 72 -6.66 -23.78 5.45
CA THR A 72 -5.93 -22.97 6.44
C THR A 72 -6.88 -22.07 7.23
N LEU A 73 -7.86 -21.46 6.59
CA LEU A 73 -8.88 -20.64 7.26
C LEU A 73 -9.75 -21.50 8.21
N ASP A 74 -10.17 -22.69 7.75
CA ASP A 74 -10.95 -23.64 8.58
C ASP A 74 -10.16 -24.08 9.83
N ASP A 75 -8.84 -24.20 9.72
CA ASP A 75 -7.94 -24.53 10.86
C ASP A 75 -7.66 -23.32 11.78
N TRP A 76 -7.45 -22.12 11.22
CA TRP A 76 -6.99 -20.95 11.97
C TRP A 76 -8.12 -20.19 12.68
N ILE A 77 -9.26 -20.02 12.02
CA ILE A 77 -10.37 -19.21 12.53
C ILE A 77 -10.83 -19.68 13.93
N PRO A 78 -11.07 -20.98 14.20
CA PRO A 78 -11.43 -21.44 15.52
C PRO A 78 -10.36 -21.14 16.59
N LYS A 79 -9.08 -21.22 16.23
CA LYS A 79 -7.95 -20.92 17.12
C LYS A 79 -7.88 -19.45 17.48
N ILE A 80 -8.09 -18.56 16.49
CA ILE A 80 -8.12 -17.11 16.68
C ILE A 80 -9.26 -16.72 17.63
N ILE A 81 -10.47 -17.23 17.36
CA ILE A 81 -11.64 -16.94 18.20
C ILE A 81 -11.49 -17.45 19.62
N ALA A 82 -10.93 -18.65 19.81
CA ALA A 82 -10.71 -19.24 21.12
C ALA A 82 -9.71 -18.44 21.98
N ALA A 83 -8.87 -17.58 21.37
CA ALA A 83 -7.93 -16.72 22.06
C ALA A 83 -8.51 -15.34 22.45
N GLN A 84 -9.76 -15.04 22.05
CA GLN A 84 -10.42 -13.79 22.43
C GLN A 84 -10.84 -13.82 23.89
N GLU A 85 -10.48 -12.78 24.63
CA GLU A 85 -10.85 -12.64 26.04
C GLU A 85 -12.39 -12.45 26.19
N PRO A 86 -12.95 -12.75 27.39
CA PRO A 86 -14.40 -12.64 27.60
C PRO A 86 -14.97 -11.24 27.35
N ASP A 87 -14.17 -10.18 27.58
CA ASP A 87 -14.53 -8.79 27.32
C ASP A 87 -14.42 -8.39 25.85
N GLY A 88 -13.92 -9.27 24.97
CA GLY A 88 -13.72 -9.05 23.55
C GLY A 88 -12.31 -8.64 23.16
N TYR A 89 -11.42 -8.37 24.09
CA TYR A 89 -10.02 -8.03 23.79
C TYR A 89 -9.29 -9.19 23.10
N LEU A 90 -8.41 -8.88 22.15
CA LEU A 90 -7.64 -9.89 21.41
C LEU A 90 -6.24 -9.40 21.08
N GLN A 91 -5.28 -9.76 21.92
CA GLN A 91 -3.84 -9.70 21.59
C GLN A 91 -3.09 -10.69 22.48
N THR A 92 -2.62 -11.77 21.89
CA THR A 92 -2.07 -12.92 22.61
C THR A 92 -0.85 -12.58 23.48
N ALA A 93 -0.09 -11.54 23.13
CA ALA A 93 1.03 -11.07 23.93
C ALA A 93 0.58 -10.62 25.33
N TYR A 94 -0.53 -9.90 25.42
CA TYR A 94 -1.08 -9.44 26.70
C TYR A 94 -1.75 -10.57 27.47
N THR A 95 -2.49 -11.45 26.77
CA THR A 95 -3.12 -12.62 27.39
C THR A 95 -2.09 -13.59 27.97
N LEU A 96 -0.94 -13.78 27.31
CA LEU A 96 0.15 -14.67 27.71
C LEU A 96 1.23 -13.99 28.56
N SER A 97 1.11 -12.70 28.81
CA SER A 97 2.15 -11.93 29.50
C SER A 97 2.28 -12.32 30.94
N SER A 98 3.51 -12.55 31.42
CA SER A 98 3.83 -12.32 32.79
C SER A 98 3.69 -10.81 33.06
N ARG A 99 3.04 -10.44 34.17
CA ARG A 99 2.71 -9.04 34.55
C ARG A 99 3.86 -8.03 34.47
N ASN A 100 5.07 -8.48 34.30
CA ASN A 100 6.27 -7.64 34.25
C ASN A 100 6.67 -7.16 32.86
N ARG A 101 6.21 -7.82 31.78
CA ARG A 101 6.61 -7.46 30.40
C ARG A 101 5.60 -6.55 29.72
N TRP A 102 4.30 -6.84 29.86
CA TRP A 102 3.20 -6.04 29.31
C TRP A 102 2.11 -5.87 30.37
N PRO A 103 2.27 -4.88 31.27
CA PRO A 103 1.52 -4.86 32.53
C PRO A 103 0.05 -4.49 32.40
N SER A 104 -0.32 -3.74 31.38
CA SER A 104 -1.72 -3.30 31.21
C SER A 104 -2.04 -2.97 29.76
N LYS A 105 -3.27 -3.25 29.36
CA LYS A 105 -3.87 -2.86 28.07
C LYS A 105 -3.93 -1.32 27.97
N TRP A 106 -3.73 -0.81 26.77
CA TRP A 106 -3.77 0.62 26.46
C TRP A 106 -2.89 1.46 27.40
N ASN A 107 -1.67 0.99 27.66
CA ASN A 107 -0.72 1.72 28.47
C ASN A 107 -0.10 2.88 27.67
N PRO A 108 -0.21 4.14 28.16
CA PRO A 108 0.39 5.29 27.49
C PRO A 108 1.90 5.19 27.30
N ASP A 109 2.59 4.50 28.18
CA ASP A 109 4.06 4.32 28.12
C ASP A 109 4.49 3.18 27.18
N GLN A 110 3.52 2.43 26.62
CA GLN A 110 3.76 1.25 25.78
C GLN A 110 3.03 1.31 24.44
N ARG A 111 2.81 2.49 23.90
CA ARG A 111 2.15 2.68 22.60
C ARG A 111 2.85 1.95 21.45
N ALA A 112 4.16 1.73 21.55
CA ALA A 112 4.93 0.94 20.60
C ALA A 112 4.61 -0.57 20.58
N ASN A 113 3.75 -1.05 21.47
CA ASN A 113 3.28 -2.44 21.47
C ASN A 113 2.21 -2.73 20.42
N HIS A 114 1.75 -1.69 19.70
CA HIS A 114 0.88 -1.82 18.53
C HIS A 114 -0.43 -2.59 18.79
N GLU A 115 -1.11 -2.26 19.89
CA GLU A 115 -2.41 -2.87 20.23
C GLU A 115 -3.46 -2.54 19.18
N GLY A 116 -3.52 -1.27 18.74
CA GLY A 116 -4.43 -0.81 17.69
C GLY A 116 -4.08 -1.34 16.31
N TYR A 117 -2.79 -1.39 15.98
CA TYR A 117 -2.31 -1.98 14.74
C TYR A 117 -2.77 -3.44 14.60
N THR A 118 -2.60 -4.23 15.67
CA THR A 118 -3.02 -5.64 15.68
C THR A 118 -4.55 -5.78 15.61
N ALA A 119 -5.28 -4.98 16.38
CA ALA A 119 -6.74 -4.99 16.41
C ALA A 119 -7.35 -4.54 15.07
N GLY A 120 -6.77 -3.54 14.44
CA GLY A 120 -7.20 -3.05 13.12
C GLY A 120 -7.10 -4.12 12.04
N TYR A 121 -5.98 -4.82 11.94
CA TYR A 121 -5.83 -5.92 10.98
C TYR A 121 -6.78 -7.09 11.25
N PHE A 122 -7.12 -7.35 12.51
CA PHE A 122 -8.14 -8.33 12.82
C PHE A 122 -9.51 -7.91 12.26
N ILE A 123 -9.91 -6.66 12.46
CA ILE A 123 -11.15 -6.11 11.92
C ILE A 123 -11.17 -6.20 10.39
N GLU A 124 -10.08 -5.81 9.71
CA GLU A 124 -9.96 -5.89 8.25
C GLU A 124 -10.11 -7.34 7.76
N SER A 125 -9.47 -8.29 8.43
CA SER A 125 -9.60 -9.71 8.11
C SER A 125 -11.03 -10.23 8.28
N ALA A 126 -11.75 -9.75 9.29
CA ALA A 126 -13.12 -10.14 9.56
C ALA A 126 -14.11 -9.61 8.50
N ILE A 127 -13.94 -8.37 8.04
CA ILE A 127 -14.72 -7.82 6.93
C ILE A 127 -14.54 -8.66 5.66
N ASN A 128 -13.28 -8.97 5.30
CA ASN A 128 -12.98 -9.73 4.10
C ASN A 128 -13.46 -11.19 4.20
N HIS A 129 -13.40 -11.81 5.39
CA HIS A 129 -13.95 -13.14 5.61
C HIS A 129 -15.48 -13.17 5.47
N TYR A 130 -16.18 -12.19 6.05
CA TYR A 130 -17.63 -12.06 5.90
C TYR A 130 -18.01 -11.90 4.43
N THR A 131 -17.29 -11.04 3.70
CA THR A 131 -17.52 -10.81 2.26
C THR A 131 -17.26 -12.09 1.45
N MET A 132 -16.15 -12.79 1.69
CA MET A 132 -15.79 -14.03 1.01
C MET A 132 -16.87 -15.12 1.18
N THR A 133 -17.49 -15.19 2.35
CA THR A 133 -18.51 -16.20 2.66
C THR A 133 -19.93 -15.74 2.35
N ASP A 134 -20.09 -14.58 1.72
CA ASP A 134 -21.40 -13.96 1.47
C ASP A 134 -22.28 -13.88 2.73
N GLY A 135 -21.62 -13.58 3.86
CA GLY A 135 -22.26 -13.49 5.17
C GLY A 135 -22.73 -14.81 5.79
N GLN A 136 -22.42 -15.96 5.19
CA GLN A 136 -22.81 -17.28 5.71
C GLN A 136 -22.01 -17.66 6.94
N ASP A 137 -20.75 -17.26 7.04
CA ASP A 137 -19.91 -17.45 8.22
C ASP A 137 -19.62 -16.12 8.93
N LYS A 138 -20.28 -15.93 10.07
CA LYS A 138 -20.18 -14.69 10.87
C LYS A 138 -19.17 -14.78 12.01
N ARG A 139 -18.46 -15.89 12.17
CA ARG A 139 -17.59 -16.12 13.34
C ARG A 139 -16.56 -15.00 13.55
N LEU A 140 -15.81 -14.61 12.50
CA LEU A 140 -14.86 -13.50 12.62
C LEU A 140 -15.55 -12.15 12.74
N TYR A 141 -16.69 -11.94 12.04
CA TYR A 141 -17.48 -10.72 12.14
C TYR A 141 -17.97 -10.48 13.57
N ASP A 142 -18.56 -11.52 14.20
CA ASP A 142 -19.04 -11.43 15.58
C ASP A 142 -17.90 -11.20 16.58
N ALA A 143 -16.74 -11.83 16.36
CA ALA A 143 -15.54 -11.62 17.16
C ALA A 143 -14.98 -10.19 16.97
N ALA A 144 -14.98 -9.65 15.75
CA ALA A 144 -14.56 -8.28 15.48
C ALA A 144 -15.51 -7.24 16.12
N LYS A 145 -16.82 -7.51 16.15
CA LYS A 145 -17.77 -6.67 16.89
C LYS A 145 -17.47 -6.66 18.38
N LYS A 146 -17.25 -7.82 18.98
CA LYS A 146 -16.86 -7.91 20.41
C LYS A 146 -15.57 -7.12 20.68
N LEU A 147 -14.58 -7.21 19.78
CA LEU A 147 -13.35 -6.44 19.91
C LEU A 147 -13.63 -4.93 19.83
N ALA A 148 -14.37 -4.47 18.83
CA ALA A 148 -14.71 -3.06 18.66
C ALA A 148 -15.54 -2.53 19.84
N ASP A 149 -16.49 -3.31 20.34
CA ASP A 149 -17.30 -2.99 21.53
C ASP A 149 -16.43 -2.89 22.79
N CYS A 150 -15.45 -3.79 22.95
CA CYS A 150 -14.47 -3.72 24.04
C CYS A 150 -13.67 -2.41 23.98
N TRP A 151 -13.22 -1.99 22.80
CA TRP A 151 -12.51 -0.74 22.63
C TRP A 151 -13.41 0.46 22.92
N VAL A 152 -14.66 0.49 22.43
CA VAL A 152 -15.64 1.53 22.72
C VAL A 152 -15.98 1.58 24.23
N ALA A 153 -16.02 0.44 24.90
CA ALA A 153 -16.31 0.39 26.33
C ALA A 153 -15.19 1.02 27.18
N ASN A 154 -13.94 0.93 26.75
CA ASN A 154 -12.78 1.34 27.53
C ASN A 154 -12.19 2.70 27.11
N LEU A 155 -12.30 3.08 25.84
CA LEU A 155 -11.72 4.30 25.28
C LEU A 155 -12.81 5.26 24.82
N GLY A 156 -12.57 6.56 24.91
CA GLY A 156 -13.52 7.57 24.48
C GLY A 156 -13.66 8.74 25.45
N PRO A 157 -14.51 9.75 25.15
CA PRO A 157 -14.77 10.88 26.03
C PRO A 157 -15.23 10.42 27.41
N GLY A 158 -14.59 10.92 28.45
CA GLY A 158 -14.87 10.54 29.85
C GLY A 158 -14.39 9.13 30.26
N LYS A 159 -13.66 8.46 29.38
CA LYS A 159 -12.99 7.18 29.59
C LYS A 159 -11.48 7.38 29.47
N LYS A 160 -10.74 6.31 29.18
CA LYS A 160 -9.30 6.39 28.99
C LYS A 160 -8.99 7.11 27.66
N GLU A 161 -8.10 8.10 27.70
CA GLU A 161 -7.49 8.74 26.54
C GLU A 161 -6.23 7.98 26.13
N TRP A 162 -6.23 7.50 24.90
CA TRP A 162 -5.12 6.71 24.38
C TRP A 162 -5.12 6.69 22.85
N PHE A 163 -3.96 6.48 22.27
CA PHE A 163 -3.78 6.20 20.85
C PHE A 163 -2.62 5.22 20.68
N ASP A 164 -2.61 4.47 19.57
CA ASP A 164 -1.52 3.56 19.23
C ASP A 164 -0.31 4.32 18.67
N GLY A 165 0.89 3.83 18.92
CA GLY A 165 2.10 4.30 18.25
C GLY A 165 2.11 3.97 16.75
N HIS A 166 1.37 2.95 16.30
CA HIS A 166 1.18 2.65 14.88
C HIS A 166 -0.30 2.64 14.52
N GLN A 167 -0.69 3.59 13.68
CA GLN A 167 -2.06 3.74 13.21
C GLN A 167 -2.48 2.57 12.32
N GLU A 168 -3.63 2.02 12.57
CA GLU A 168 -4.38 1.05 11.76
C GLU A 168 -5.82 0.96 12.28
N MET A 169 -5.99 0.98 13.61
CA MET A 169 -7.31 0.84 14.23
C MET A 169 -8.27 1.93 13.78
N GLU A 170 -7.78 3.15 13.60
CA GLU A 170 -8.59 4.30 13.23
C GLU A 170 -9.27 4.08 11.87
N GLN A 171 -8.52 3.68 10.84
CA GLN A 171 -9.09 3.43 9.51
C GLN A 171 -9.96 2.16 9.51
N ALA A 172 -9.55 1.12 10.23
CA ALA A 172 -10.31 -0.13 10.34
C ALA A 172 -11.67 0.09 11.03
N LEU A 173 -11.72 0.91 12.10
CA LEU A 173 -12.97 1.26 12.78
C LEU A 173 -13.93 2.07 11.88
N VAL A 174 -13.43 2.98 11.07
CA VAL A 174 -14.28 3.71 10.10
C VAL A 174 -14.88 2.75 9.09
N ARG A 175 -14.05 1.89 8.50
CA ARG A 175 -14.51 0.89 7.54
C ARG A 175 -15.52 -0.06 8.17
N PHE A 176 -15.22 -0.57 9.36
CA PHE A 176 -16.09 -1.49 10.07
C PHE A 176 -17.39 -0.86 10.51
N GLY A 177 -17.37 0.37 11.00
CA GLY A 177 -18.58 1.10 11.37
C GLY A 177 -19.53 1.29 10.19
N ARG A 178 -19.01 1.67 9.02
CA ARG A 178 -19.80 1.75 7.78
C ARG A 178 -20.32 0.38 7.38
N PHE A 179 -19.47 -0.65 7.42
CA PHE A 179 -19.86 -2.02 7.09
C PHE A 179 -20.98 -2.54 7.99
N VAL A 180 -20.89 -2.33 9.30
CA VAL A 180 -21.95 -2.68 10.27
C VAL A 180 -23.24 -1.90 9.99
N ASN A 181 -23.15 -0.61 9.65
CA ASN A 181 -24.31 0.19 9.28
C ASN A 181 -25.00 -0.36 8.01
N ASP A 182 -24.22 -0.81 7.03
CA ASP A 182 -24.75 -1.40 5.80
C ASP A 182 -25.44 -2.76 6.06
N MET A 183 -24.87 -3.57 6.98
CA MET A 183 -25.38 -4.90 7.28
C MET A 183 -26.53 -4.92 8.28
N GLU A 184 -26.46 -4.11 9.34
CA GLU A 184 -27.40 -4.14 10.45
C GLU A 184 -28.34 -2.92 10.49
N GLY A 185 -27.99 -1.84 9.81
CA GLY A 185 -28.76 -0.58 9.78
C GLY A 185 -28.73 0.21 11.09
N ASN A 186 -29.55 1.25 11.15
CA ASN A 186 -29.86 2.03 12.36
C ASN A 186 -28.66 2.66 13.08
N GLY A 187 -27.57 2.96 12.37
CA GLY A 187 -26.40 3.62 12.96
C GLY A 187 -25.65 2.77 14.00
N ARG A 188 -25.77 1.44 13.92
CA ARG A 188 -25.13 0.51 14.88
C ARG A 188 -23.60 0.57 14.86
N GLY A 189 -23.02 0.97 13.72
CA GLY A 189 -21.58 1.15 13.57
C GLY A 189 -21.08 2.57 13.91
N ASP A 190 -21.97 3.51 14.24
CA ASP A 190 -21.59 4.92 14.46
C ASP A 190 -20.64 5.10 15.64
N SER A 191 -20.75 4.27 16.68
CA SER A 191 -19.86 4.29 17.83
C SER A 191 -18.41 3.98 17.45
N TYR A 192 -18.20 3.12 16.46
CA TYR A 192 -16.88 2.75 15.96
C TYR A 192 -16.25 3.91 15.18
N VAL A 193 -17.03 4.59 14.33
CA VAL A 193 -16.56 5.79 13.62
C VAL A 193 -16.23 6.92 14.59
N LYS A 194 -17.06 7.12 15.63
CA LYS A 194 -16.80 8.11 16.69
C LYS A 194 -15.52 7.79 17.46
N LEU A 195 -15.28 6.50 17.76
CA LEU A 195 -14.06 6.08 18.42
C LEU A 195 -12.83 6.33 17.54
N ALA A 196 -12.90 6.04 16.24
CA ALA A 196 -11.82 6.34 15.30
C ALA A 196 -11.43 7.82 15.34
N LYS A 197 -12.41 8.72 15.29
CA LYS A 197 -12.18 10.16 15.42
C LYS A 197 -11.54 10.52 16.77
N PHE A 198 -12.03 9.94 17.85
CA PHE A 198 -11.48 10.19 19.18
C PHE A 198 -10.00 9.76 19.28
N LEU A 199 -9.63 8.61 18.72
CA LEU A 199 -8.25 8.13 18.72
C LEU A 199 -7.33 9.07 17.93
N LEU A 200 -7.81 9.63 16.81
CA LEU A 200 -7.09 10.67 16.05
C LEU A 200 -6.93 11.96 16.87
N ASP A 201 -8.01 12.42 17.51
CA ASP A 201 -8.00 13.67 18.29
C ASP A 201 -7.11 13.57 19.55
N CYS A 202 -6.90 12.37 20.09
CA CYS A 202 -5.98 12.14 21.21
C CYS A 202 -4.50 12.28 20.83
N ARG A 203 -4.15 12.28 19.54
CA ARG A 203 -2.76 12.40 19.09
C ARG A 203 -2.26 13.81 19.25
N SER A 204 -1.48 14.04 20.31
CA SER A 204 -0.85 15.31 20.57
C SER A 204 0.25 15.14 21.63
N ASN A 205 1.15 16.13 21.72
CA ASN A 205 2.20 16.22 22.74
C ASN A 205 3.15 15.01 22.83
N GLY A 206 3.37 14.32 21.72
CA GLY A 206 4.25 13.16 21.63
C GLY A 206 5.39 13.37 20.64
N SER A 207 5.59 12.43 19.74
CA SER A 207 6.73 12.34 18.83
C SER A 207 6.35 12.58 17.37
N ASP A 208 7.27 13.15 16.59
CA ASP A 208 7.18 13.18 15.13
C ASP A 208 7.08 11.76 14.56
N TYR A 209 7.78 10.81 15.16
CA TYR A 209 7.89 9.44 14.68
C TYR A 209 6.56 8.71 14.55
N ASP A 210 5.60 8.98 15.45
CA ASP A 210 4.26 8.41 15.44
C ASP A 210 3.15 9.44 15.12
N GLN A 211 3.52 10.58 14.54
CA GLN A 211 2.62 11.67 14.16
C GLN A 211 1.79 12.24 15.33
N SER A 212 2.35 12.24 16.55
CA SER A 212 1.70 12.81 17.74
C SER A 212 2.34 14.10 18.26
N HIS A 213 3.30 14.68 17.51
CA HIS A 213 4.03 15.90 17.90
C HIS A 213 3.13 17.12 18.08
N VAL A 214 2.08 17.23 17.27
CA VAL A 214 1.02 18.25 17.36
C VAL A 214 -0.34 17.63 17.04
N PRO A 215 -1.46 18.26 17.44
CA PRO A 215 -2.79 17.78 17.07
C PRO A 215 -2.91 17.54 15.56
N VAL A 216 -3.61 16.48 15.16
CA VAL A 216 -3.68 16.06 13.73
C VAL A 216 -4.24 17.16 12.81
N GLN A 217 -5.11 18.03 13.32
CA GLN A 217 -5.65 19.18 12.57
C GLN A 217 -4.59 20.27 12.29
N GLN A 218 -3.46 20.23 12.98
CA GLN A 218 -2.36 21.20 12.87
C GLN A 218 -1.13 20.62 12.16
N GLN A 219 -1.25 19.43 11.60
CA GLN A 219 -0.18 18.77 10.84
C GLN A 219 -0.25 19.19 9.38
N TYR A 220 0.81 19.83 8.88
CA TYR A 220 0.89 20.31 7.50
C TYR A 220 2.14 19.82 6.77
N GLU A 221 3.04 19.16 7.45
CA GLU A 221 4.23 18.52 6.90
C GLU A 221 4.26 17.04 7.28
N ALA A 222 4.54 16.17 6.31
CA ALA A 222 4.70 14.75 6.55
C ALA A 222 6.04 14.46 7.22
N VAL A 223 6.00 13.96 8.45
CA VAL A 223 7.18 13.67 9.28
C VAL A 223 7.10 12.28 9.90
N GLY A 224 8.22 11.83 10.45
CA GLY A 224 8.31 10.57 11.17
C GLY A 224 8.18 9.34 10.30
N HIS A 225 7.73 8.24 10.88
CA HIS A 225 7.64 6.94 10.22
C HIS A 225 6.62 6.97 9.06
N ALA A 226 7.07 6.67 7.84
CA ALA A 226 6.29 6.88 6.63
C ALA A 226 5.03 5.97 6.54
N VAL A 227 5.10 4.74 7.06
CA VAL A 227 3.94 3.83 7.10
C VAL A 227 2.88 4.36 8.07
N ARG A 228 3.27 4.69 9.29
CA ARG A 228 2.37 5.25 10.31
C ARG A 228 1.67 6.51 9.81
N ALA A 229 2.45 7.40 9.18
CA ALA A 229 1.96 8.64 8.61
C ALA A 229 0.84 8.40 7.57
N THR A 230 1.07 7.55 6.59
CA THR A 230 0.08 7.28 5.54
C THR A 230 -1.17 6.59 6.07
N TYR A 231 -1.07 5.75 7.08
CA TYR A 231 -2.23 5.14 7.75
C TYR A 231 -3.03 6.18 8.54
N ASN A 232 -2.33 7.06 9.26
CA ASN A 232 -2.96 8.20 9.95
C ASN A 232 -3.73 9.09 8.97
N TYR A 233 -3.08 9.47 7.86
CA TYR A 233 -3.69 10.34 6.85
C TYR A 233 -4.86 9.66 6.12
N SER A 234 -4.80 8.33 5.92
CA SER A 234 -5.92 7.55 5.39
C SER A 234 -7.13 7.62 6.33
N ALA A 235 -6.92 7.46 7.64
CA ALA A 235 -7.98 7.55 8.63
C ALA A 235 -8.54 8.98 8.71
N MET A 236 -7.69 10.00 8.68
CA MET A 236 -8.12 11.40 8.66
C MET A 236 -8.98 11.71 7.42
N ALA A 237 -8.59 11.21 6.24
CA ALA A 237 -9.35 11.38 5.00
C ALA A 237 -10.73 10.71 5.06
N ASP A 238 -10.85 9.60 5.80
CA ASP A 238 -12.10 8.85 5.96
C ASP A 238 -13.08 9.47 6.96
N VAL A 239 -12.55 10.11 8.02
CA VAL A 239 -13.39 10.45 9.18
C VAL A 239 -14.15 11.77 8.99
N ALA A 240 -13.51 12.85 8.52
CA ALA A 240 -14.22 14.13 8.64
C ALA A 240 -13.66 15.30 7.85
N ALA A 241 -14.60 16.21 7.54
CA ALA A 241 -14.32 17.56 7.06
C ALA A 241 -13.40 18.37 7.99
N ASP A 242 -13.40 18.07 9.29
CA ASP A 242 -12.56 18.73 10.30
C ASP A 242 -11.05 18.60 10.02
N TYR A 243 -10.64 17.55 9.32
CA TYR A 243 -9.24 17.29 8.97
C TYR A 243 -8.88 17.73 7.55
N GLN A 244 -9.83 18.24 6.77
CA GLN A 244 -9.65 18.50 5.35
C GLN A 244 -8.42 19.37 5.04
N SER A 245 -8.23 20.47 5.76
CA SER A 245 -7.09 21.37 5.53
C SER A 245 -5.76 20.69 5.78
N ALA A 246 -5.66 19.95 6.89
CA ALA A 246 -4.44 19.20 7.22
C ALA A 246 -4.17 18.09 6.19
N VAL A 247 -5.18 17.29 5.86
CA VAL A 247 -5.06 16.18 4.89
C VAL A 247 -4.60 16.68 3.52
N LEU A 248 -5.16 17.77 3.02
CA LEU A 248 -4.76 18.36 1.73
C LEU A 248 -3.34 18.90 1.78
N SER A 249 -2.93 19.56 2.86
CA SER A 249 -1.56 20.05 3.03
C SER A 249 -0.55 18.90 3.18
N LEU A 250 -0.89 17.86 3.92
CA LEU A 250 -0.05 16.67 4.08
C LEU A 250 0.12 15.93 2.75
N TRP A 251 -0.95 15.82 1.98
CA TRP A 251 -0.91 15.25 0.65
C TRP A 251 0.00 16.05 -0.28
N ASP A 252 -0.17 17.37 -0.31
CA ASP A 252 0.66 18.28 -1.12
C ASP A 252 2.14 18.19 -0.72
N ASN A 253 2.42 18.19 0.58
CA ASN A 253 3.79 18.06 1.08
C ASN A 253 4.43 16.72 0.67
N ILE A 254 3.70 15.60 0.78
CA ILE A 254 4.22 14.31 0.30
C ILE A 254 4.49 14.38 -1.19
N VAL A 255 3.50 14.74 -1.99
CA VAL A 255 3.55 14.63 -3.45
C VAL A 255 4.55 15.60 -4.07
N ASN A 256 4.67 16.81 -3.52
CA ASN A 256 5.49 17.88 -4.10
C ASN A 256 6.83 18.12 -3.38
N LYS A 257 7.13 17.33 -2.33
CA LYS A 257 8.38 17.50 -1.56
C LYS A 257 9.08 16.16 -1.20
N LYS A 258 8.34 15.03 -1.15
CA LYS A 258 8.84 13.78 -0.52
C LYS A 258 8.50 12.51 -1.32
N TYR A 259 8.01 12.64 -2.55
CA TYR A 259 7.55 11.57 -3.41
C TYR A 259 8.64 11.14 -4.39
N TYR A 260 9.01 9.88 -4.39
CA TYR A 260 9.97 9.31 -5.32
C TYR A 260 9.35 9.04 -6.69
N VAL A 261 10.15 9.16 -7.75
CA VAL A 261 9.70 8.93 -9.14
C VAL A 261 9.08 7.53 -9.35
N THR A 262 9.45 6.57 -8.51
CA THR A 262 8.89 5.21 -8.51
C THR A 262 7.60 5.07 -7.69
N GLY A 263 7.09 6.14 -7.10
CA GLY A 263 5.91 6.08 -6.25
C GLY A 263 6.16 5.59 -4.83
N GLY A 264 7.43 5.49 -4.40
CA GLY A 264 7.80 5.22 -3.02
C GLY A 264 7.87 6.49 -2.17
N ILE A 265 7.92 6.34 -0.85
CA ILE A 265 8.11 7.41 0.13
C ILE A 265 8.97 6.93 1.29
N GLY A 266 9.55 7.89 2.05
CA GLY A 266 10.40 7.59 3.19
C GLY A 266 11.87 7.47 2.79
N SER A 267 12.63 8.56 2.91
CA SER A 267 14.05 8.62 2.52
C SER A 267 14.96 7.91 3.53
N GLY A 268 14.50 7.76 4.78
CA GLY A 268 15.18 6.98 5.81
C GLY A 268 16.41 7.65 6.41
N GLU A 269 16.48 8.98 6.47
CA GLU A 269 17.52 9.69 7.22
C GLU A 269 17.40 9.42 8.71
N SER A 270 16.18 9.26 9.21
CA SER A 270 15.89 8.82 10.57
C SER A 270 15.07 7.54 10.52
N ALA A 271 15.72 6.39 10.65
CA ALA A 271 15.07 5.07 10.61
C ALA A 271 14.14 4.92 9.37
N GLU A 272 12.89 4.54 9.55
CA GLU A 272 11.87 4.28 8.51
C GLU A 272 11.10 5.55 8.10
N GLY A 273 11.67 6.73 8.41
CA GLY A 273 10.96 7.99 8.37
C GLY A 273 11.11 8.77 7.08
N PHE A 274 10.30 9.81 7.00
CA PHE A 274 10.52 10.90 6.06
C PHE A 274 11.78 11.68 6.43
N GLY A 275 12.52 12.16 5.44
CA GLY A 275 13.54 13.18 5.58
C GLY A 275 12.97 14.60 5.42
N PRO A 276 13.87 15.61 5.48
CA PRO A 276 13.53 16.97 5.10
C PRO A 276 12.93 17.05 3.68
N ASN A 277 12.25 18.15 3.38
CA ASN A 277 11.73 18.39 2.03
C ASN A 277 12.87 18.28 0.99
N TYR A 278 12.58 17.63 -0.13
CA TYR A 278 13.52 17.35 -1.23
C TYR A 278 14.68 16.38 -0.91
N SER A 279 14.70 15.77 0.27
CA SER A 279 15.69 14.75 0.61
C SER A 279 15.29 13.40 0.00
N LEU A 280 15.51 13.27 -1.32
CA LEU A 280 15.11 12.11 -2.13
C LEU A 280 16.36 11.36 -2.65
N ARG A 281 17.15 10.83 -1.74
CA ARG A 281 18.38 10.09 -2.07
C ARG A 281 18.10 8.74 -2.74
N ASN A 282 18.94 8.33 -3.68
CA ASN A 282 18.76 7.10 -4.46
C ASN A 282 18.92 5.80 -3.66
N GLY A 283 19.70 5.82 -2.58
CA GLY A 283 19.80 4.74 -1.59
C GLY A 283 18.74 4.81 -0.50
N ALA A 284 17.54 5.26 -0.83
CA ALA A 284 16.43 5.49 0.09
C ALA A 284 15.98 4.23 0.83
N TYR A 285 15.36 4.42 1.98
CA TYR A 285 14.69 3.34 2.68
C TYR A 285 13.48 2.84 1.89
N CYS A 286 12.56 3.71 1.53
CA CYS A 286 11.37 3.43 0.74
C CYS A 286 10.73 2.09 1.13
N GLU A 287 10.34 1.94 2.40
CA GLU A 287 9.75 0.70 2.87
C GLU A 287 8.56 0.29 2.01
N SER A 288 8.46 -1.00 1.66
CA SER A 288 7.35 -1.47 0.83
C SER A 288 5.98 -1.27 1.50
N CYS A 289 5.90 -1.33 2.84
CA CYS A 289 4.67 -0.99 3.55
C CYS A 289 4.27 0.48 3.40
N SER A 290 5.24 1.40 3.28
CA SER A 290 4.90 2.81 3.08
C SER A 290 4.27 3.06 1.71
N THR A 291 4.69 2.30 0.69
CA THR A 291 4.04 2.31 -0.62
C THR A 291 2.59 1.79 -0.53
N CYS A 292 2.36 0.70 0.22
CA CYS A 292 1.00 0.20 0.46
C CYS A 292 0.12 1.26 1.13
N GLY A 293 0.62 1.87 2.21
CA GLY A 293 -0.10 2.93 2.91
C GLY A 293 -0.35 4.16 2.05
N LEU A 294 0.61 4.54 1.19
CA LEU A 294 0.42 5.65 0.25
C LEU A 294 -0.69 5.36 -0.76
N ILE A 295 -0.76 4.13 -1.30
CA ILE A 295 -1.83 3.72 -2.21
C ILE A 295 -3.19 3.83 -1.51
N PHE A 296 -3.31 3.37 -0.26
CA PHE A 296 -4.55 3.51 0.51
C PHE A 296 -4.91 4.98 0.73
N PHE A 297 -3.95 5.82 1.10
CA PHE A 297 -4.19 7.24 1.30
C PHE A 297 -4.66 7.92 0.00
N GLN A 298 -4.00 7.65 -1.13
CA GLN A 298 -4.40 8.17 -2.44
C GLN A 298 -5.81 7.70 -2.82
N TRP A 299 -6.13 6.42 -2.57
CA TRP A 299 -7.46 5.89 -2.84
C TRP A 299 -8.54 6.56 -1.98
N LYS A 300 -8.29 6.78 -0.68
CA LYS A 300 -9.21 7.50 0.20
C LYS A 300 -9.44 8.94 -0.27
N MET A 301 -8.40 9.61 -0.73
CA MET A 301 -8.50 10.94 -1.33
C MET A 301 -9.33 10.91 -2.62
N ASN A 302 -9.17 9.90 -3.47
CA ASN A 302 -10.00 9.74 -4.67
C ASN A 302 -11.48 9.52 -4.32
N LEU A 303 -11.78 8.70 -3.31
CA LEU A 303 -13.15 8.50 -2.81
C LEU A 303 -13.77 9.80 -2.29
N ALA A 304 -12.98 10.63 -1.61
CA ALA A 304 -13.47 11.87 -1.01
C ALA A 304 -13.69 13.00 -2.03
N TYR A 305 -12.82 13.10 -3.05
CA TYR A 305 -12.79 14.27 -3.95
C TYR A 305 -13.14 13.97 -5.40
N HIS A 306 -13.14 12.71 -5.80
CA HIS A 306 -13.32 12.26 -7.19
C HIS A 306 -12.44 13.06 -8.17
N ASP A 307 -11.14 13.17 -7.84
CA ASP A 307 -10.13 13.82 -8.66
C ASP A 307 -9.11 12.77 -9.13
N ALA A 308 -8.88 12.69 -10.43
CA ALA A 308 -8.04 11.68 -11.05
C ALA A 308 -6.57 11.75 -10.64
N LYS A 309 -6.09 12.92 -10.17
CA LYS A 309 -4.70 13.07 -9.70
C LYS A 309 -4.31 12.05 -8.61
N TYR A 310 -5.26 11.69 -7.77
CA TYR A 310 -5.04 10.65 -6.76
C TYR A 310 -4.91 9.26 -7.39
N ALA A 311 -5.72 8.98 -8.41
CA ALA A 311 -5.65 7.72 -9.15
C ALA A 311 -4.38 7.61 -10.00
N ASP A 312 -3.88 8.71 -10.54
CA ASP A 312 -2.60 8.76 -11.26
C ASP A 312 -1.44 8.33 -10.35
N LEU A 313 -1.42 8.80 -9.10
CA LEU A 313 -0.35 8.50 -8.15
C LEU A 313 -0.45 7.07 -7.60
N TYR A 314 -1.64 6.56 -7.28
CA TYR A 314 -1.70 5.17 -6.83
C TYR A 314 -1.43 4.17 -7.97
N GLU A 315 -1.73 4.52 -9.22
CA GLU A 315 -1.32 3.74 -10.38
C GLU A 315 0.21 3.70 -10.52
N GLU A 316 0.88 4.85 -10.41
CA GLU A 316 2.35 4.92 -10.45
C GLU A 316 2.98 4.11 -9.31
N SER A 317 2.49 4.27 -8.08
CA SER A 317 2.97 3.53 -6.91
C SER A 317 2.77 2.02 -7.09
N MET A 318 1.62 1.60 -7.61
CA MET A 318 1.30 0.20 -7.86
C MET A 318 2.23 -0.42 -8.91
N TYR A 319 2.36 0.20 -10.08
CA TYR A 319 3.16 -0.36 -11.18
C TYR A 319 4.67 -0.36 -10.90
N ASN A 320 5.18 0.57 -10.12
CA ASN A 320 6.64 0.71 -9.96
C ASN A 320 7.14 0.25 -8.59
N ALA A 321 6.67 0.84 -7.49
CA ALA A 321 7.17 0.50 -6.17
C ALA A 321 6.53 -0.78 -5.62
N LEU A 322 5.20 -0.97 -5.73
CA LEU A 322 4.52 -2.12 -5.16
C LEU A 322 4.81 -3.43 -5.94
N LEU A 323 4.60 -3.44 -7.26
CA LEU A 323 4.95 -4.61 -8.08
C LEU A 323 6.44 -4.91 -8.01
N GLY A 324 7.28 -3.87 -8.00
CA GLY A 324 8.73 -4.00 -7.84
C GLY A 324 9.18 -4.51 -6.48
N ALA A 325 8.30 -4.50 -5.47
CA ALA A 325 8.63 -5.00 -4.15
C ALA A 325 8.84 -6.52 -4.12
N THR A 326 8.17 -7.29 -4.99
CA THR A 326 8.35 -8.75 -5.09
C THR A 326 9.23 -9.12 -6.28
N ASP A 327 9.84 -10.31 -6.25
CA ASP A 327 10.34 -10.94 -7.46
C ASP A 327 9.17 -11.43 -8.34
N LEU A 328 9.46 -11.75 -9.60
CA LEU A 328 8.45 -12.22 -10.56
C LEU A 328 7.84 -13.59 -10.20
N GLU A 329 8.49 -14.35 -9.30
CA GLU A 329 7.99 -15.62 -8.80
C GLU A 329 7.20 -15.50 -7.49
N GLY A 330 7.14 -14.28 -6.89
CA GLY A 330 6.47 -14.04 -5.61
C GLY A 330 7.11 -14.71 -4.40
N LYS A 331 8.40 -15.07 -4.46
CA LYS A 331 9.12 -15.82 -3.43
C LYS A 331 9.92 -14.93 -2.49
N THR A 332 10.37 -13.79 -2.98
CA THR A 332 11.20 -12.83 -2.24
C THR A 332 10.65 -11.41 -2.37
N PHE A 333 11.01 -10.53 -1.44
CA PHE A 333 10.53 -9.16 -1.43
C PHE A 333 11.60 -8.17 -0.96
N TYR A 334 11.43 -6.91 -1.33
CA TYR A 334 12.15 -5.80 -0.74
C TYR A 334 11.43 -5.34 0.53
N TYR A 335 12.10 -5.34 1.67
CA TYR A 335 11.69 -4.56 2.82
C TYR A 335 12.01 -3.08 2.56
N THR A 336 13.29 -2.77 2.35
CA THR A 336 13.73 -1.49 1.80
C THR A 336 13.81 -1.59 0.28
N ASN A 337 13.19 -0.63 -0.41
CA ASN A 337 13.00 -0.64 -1.86
C ASN A 337 13.68 0.57 -2.54
N PRO A 338 15.03 0.69 -2.49
CA PRO A 338 15.77 1.85 -3.00
C PRO A 338 15.71 1.93 -4.53
N LEU A 339 16.04 3.10 -5.09
CA LEU A 339 16.11 3.33 -6.53
C LEU A 339 17.43 2.86 -7.14
N GLN A 340 18.40 2.54 -6.31
CA GLN A 340 19.73 2.05 -6.70
C GLN A 340 20.10 0.80 -5.91
N GLY A 341 20.42 -0.29 -6.60
CA GLY A 341 20.78 -1.55 -5.96
C GLY A 341 19.60 -2.18 -5.23
N GLY A 342 19.84 -2.63 -4.00
CA GLY A 342 18.87 -3.32 -3.16
C GLY A 342 18.91 -4.84 -3.33
N GLN A 343 18.43 -5.54 -2.30
CA GLN A 343 18.36 -7.00 -2.28
C GLN A 343 17.02 -7.44 -1.72
N ARG A 344 16.34 -8.35 -2.41
CA ARG A 344 15.15 -9.02 -1.90
C ARG A 344 15.52 -10.11 -0.92
N THR A 345 14.64 -10.39 0.02
CA THR A 345 14.77 -11.44 1.02
C THR A 345 13.51 -12.29 1.06
N ALA A 346 13.64 -13.57 1.42
CA ALA A 346 12.48 -14.44 1.62
C ALA A 346 11.74 -14.16 2.93
N TRP A 347 12.42 -13.57 3.91
CA TRP A 347 11.88 -13.26 5.23
C TRP A 347 12.60 -12.08 5.88
N HIS A 348 11.88 -11.38 6.75
CA HIS A 348 12.43 -10.31 7.59
C HIS A 348 11.93 -10.49 9.03
N VAL A 349 12.72 -10.08 10.01
CA VAL A 349 12.37 -10.22 11.44
C VAL A 349 11.05 -9.51 11.81
N CYS A 350 10.78 -8.36 11.19
CA CYS A 350 9.47 -7.73 11.19
C CYS A 350 8.78 -8.04 9.85
N PRO A 351 7.87 -9.01 9.78
CA PRO A 351 7.31 -9.48 8.51
C PRO A 351 6.10 -8.65 8.04
N CYS A 352 5.98 -7.39 8.44
CA CYS A 352 4.86 -6.52 8.06
C CYS A 352 4.70 -6.43 6.53
N CYS A 353 5.80 -6.25 5.78
CA CYS A 353 5.77 -6.18 4.32
C CYS A 353 5.35 -7.51 3.68
N VAL A 354 5.71 -8.65 4.28
CA VAL A 354 5.30 -9.99 3.79
C VAL A 354 3.78 -10.15 3.77
N GLY A 355 3.08 -9.59 4.76
CA GLY A 355 1.61 -9.58 4.80
C GLY A 355 1.01 -8.45 3.97
N ASN A 356 1.63 -7.26 4.01
CA ASN A 356 1.06 -6.05 3.44
C ASN A 356 1.11 -6.02 1.90
N ILE A 357 2.22 -6.46 1.29
CA ILE A 357 2.36 -6.48 -0.16
C ILE A 357 1.30 -7.36 -0.84
N PRO A 358 1.12 -8.66 -0.48
CA PRO A 358 0.14 -9.50 -1.16
C PRO A 358 -1.30 -9.02 -0.95
N ARG A 359 -1.68 -8.61 0.28
CA ARG A 359 -3.04 -8.08 0.50
C ARG A 359 -3.30 -6.83 -0.34
N THR A 360 -2.32 -5.94 -0.47
CA THR A 360 -2.46 -4.72 -1.26
C THR A 360 -2.57 -5.03 -2.75
N LEU A 361 -1.76 -5.96 -3.29
CA LEU A 361 -1.88 -6.41 -4.69
C LEU A 361 -3.23 -7.07 -4.97
N LEU A 362 -3.74 -7.88 -4.05
CA LEU A 362 -5.06 -8.52 -4.18
C LEU A 362 -6.22 -7.52 -4.13
N MET A 363 -6.02 -6.33 -3.57
CA MET A 363 -7.00 -5.25 -3.53
C MET A 363 -7.07 -4.41 -4.81
N VAL A 364 -6.24 -4.66 -5.82
CA VAL A 364 -6.23 -3.89 -7.09
C VAL A 364 -7.62 -3.76 -7.73
N PRO A 365 -8.50 -4.79 -7.75
CA PRO A 365 -9.87 -4.64 -8.24
C PRO A 365 -10.67 -3.54 -7.54
N THR A 366 -10.44 -3.32 -6.24
CA THR A 366 -11.10 -2.27 -5.44
C THR A 366 -10.75 -0.86 -5.91
N TRP A 367 -9.55 -0.67 -6.47
CA TRP A 367 -9.09 0.65 -6.92
C TRP A 367 -9.33 0.90 -8.40
N THR A 368 -9.61 -0.16 -9.17
CA THR A 368 -9.84 -0.07 -10.62
C THR A 368 -11.10 0.71 -10.92
N TYR A 369 -12.14 0.53 -10.11
CA TYR A 369 -13.40 1.25 -10.25
C TYR A 369 -13.84 1.84 -8.93
N VAL A 370 -14.32 3.07 -8.99
CA VAL A 370 -14.96 3.77 -7.87
C VAL A 370 -16.35 4.21 -8.34
N LYS A 371 -17.33 4.22 -7.46
CA LYS A 371 -18.68 4.69 -7.79
C LYS A 371 -19.12 5.78 -6.82
N ASP A 372 -20.03 6.61 -7.31
CA ASP A 372 -20.89 7.46 -6.52
C ASP A 372 -22.36 7.24 -6.87
N ASN A 373 -23.25 8.09 -6.39
CA ASN A 373 -24.68 8.02 -6.72
C ASN A 373 -24.98 8.32 -8.20
N GLY A 374 -24.07 8.97 -8.92
CA GLY A 374 -24.23 9.46 -10.29
C GLY A 374 -23.56 8.60 -11.35
N GLY A 375 -22.61 7.73 -10.97
CA GLY A 375 -21.88 6.96 -11.97
C GLY A 375 -20.72 6.12 -11.48
N ILE A 376 -19.91 5.70 -12.46
CA ILE A 376 -18.75 4.83 -12.27
C ILE A 376 -17.49 5.56 -12.76
N TYR A 377 -16.48 5.65 -11.91
CA TYR A 377 -15.15 6.15 -12.24
C TYR A 377 -14.24 4.98 -12.60
N VAL A 378 -13.65 5.02 -13.78
CA VAL A 378 -12.67 4.03 -14.25
C VAL A 378 -11.29 4.59 -13.97
N ASN A 379 -10.66 4.12 -12.90
CA ASN A 379 -9.42 4.68 -12.38
C ASN A 379 -8.16 3.96 -12.88
N MET A 380 -8.23 2.65 -13.11
CA MET A 380 -7.10 1.88 -13.63
C MET A 380 -7.49 1.13 -14.90
N TYR A 381 -6.53 1.00 -15.81
CA TYR A 381 -6.71 0.29 -17.05
C TYR A 381 -6.08 -1.09 -16.97
N ILE A 382 -6.89 -2.05 -16.54
CA ILE A 382 -6.50 -3.45 -16.33
C ILE A 382 -7.58 -4.33 -16.95
N GLY A 383 -7.18 -5.32 -17.77
CA GLY A 383 -8.11 -6.32 -18.31
C GLY A 383 -8.88 -7.00 -17.19
N SER A 384 -10.19 -6.80 -17.15
CA SER A 384 -11.01 -7.19 -15.99
C SER A 384 -12.49 -7.33 -16.33
N THR A 385 -13.20 -8.11 -15.51
CA THR A 385 -14.67 -8.13 -15.45
C THR A 385 -15.08 -7.91 -14.01
N ILE A 386 -15.89 -6.89 -13.74
CA ILE A 386 -16.36 -6.55 -12.41
C ILE A 386 -17.85 -6.21 -12.44
N ASN A 387 -18.58 -6.58 -11.39
CA ASN A 387 -19.96 -6.18 -11.17
C ASN A 387 -20.01 -5.03 -10.17
N VAL A 388 -20.54 -3.89 -10.58
CA VAL A 388 -20.74 -2.70 -9.75
C VAL A 388 -22.22 -2.63 -9.40
N GLU A 389 -22.53 -2.83 -8.13
CA GLU A 389 -23.91 -2.88 -7.66
C GLU A 389 -24.51 -1.47 -7.49
N LYS A 390 -25.84 -1.39 -7.67
CA LYS A 390 -26.66 -0.21 -7.33
C LYS A 390 -26.19 1.11 -7.96
N VAL A 391 -25.79 1.10 -9.23
CA VAL A 391 -25.46 2.32 -9.99
C VAL A 391 -26.75 2.88 -10.58
N ALA A 392 -27.17 4.06 -10.17
CA ALA A 392 -28.45 4.65 -10.56
C ALA A 392 -29.65 3.66 -10.45
N GLY A 393 -29.60 2.78 -9.44
CA GLY A 393 -30.66 1.79 -9.17
C GLY A 393 -30.59 0.51 -10.01
N THR A 394 -29.51 0.23 -10.72
CA THR A 394 -29.25 -1.03 -11.42
C THR A 394 -27.85 -1.54 -11.13
N ASP A 395 -27.63 -2.83 -11.28
CA ASP A 395 -26.29 -3.40 -11.28
C ASP A 395 -25.68 -3.29 -12.68
N VAL A 396 -24.40 -3.04 -12.75
CA VAL A 396 -23.67 -2.84 -14.01
C VAL A 396 -22.44 -3.73 -14.02
N GLN A 397 -22.33 -4.60 -15.02
CA GLN A 397 -21.07 -5.30 -15.29
C GLN A 397 -20.22 -4.44 -16.21
N MET A 398 -18.98 -4.18 -15.78
CA MET A 398 -17.95 -3.54 -16.57
C MET A 398 -16.96 -4.59 -17.06
N VAL A 399 -16.75 -4.68 -18.38
CA VAL A 399 -15.75 -5.57 -18.98
C VAL A 399 -14.70 -4.73 -19.67
N GLN A 400 -13.50 -4.75 -19.16
CA GLN A 400 -12.35 -3.99 -19.69
C GLN A 400 -11.41 -4.93 -20.43
N LYS A 401 -11.08 -4.58 -21.68
CA LYS A 401 -10.08 -5.27 -22.53
C LYS A 401 -8.99 -4.28 -22.91
N THR A 402 -7.77 -4.61 -22.54
CA THR A 402 -6.61 -3.77 -22.79
C THR A 402 -5.32 -4.57 -22.64
N GLU A 403 -4.27 -4.13 -23.30
CA GLU A 403 -2.88 -4.55 -23.07
C GLU A 403 -2.07 -3.43 -22.40
N TYR A 404 -2.75 -2.43 -21.81
CA TYR A 404 -2.07 -1.42 -21.01
C TYR A 404 -1.38 -2.08 -19.81
N PRO A 405 -0.13 -1.73 -19.48
CA PRO A 405 0.62 -0.55 -19.92
C PRO A 405 1.56 -0.78 -21.11
N TRP A 406 1.39 -1.86 -21.89
CA TRP A 406 2.23 -2.13 -23.06
C TRP A 406 1.81 -1.33 -24.28
N ASN A 407 0.53 -1.09 -24.45
CA ASN A 407 -0.01 -0.14 -25.42
C ASN A 407 -1.16 0.68 -24.80
N GLY A 408 -1.58 1.74 -25.48
CA GLY A 408 -2.56 2.68 -24.95
C GLY A 408 -4.02 2.38 -25.29
N LYS A 409 -4.32 1.29 -26.01
CA LYS A 409 -5.69 0.97 -26.43
C LYS A 409 -6.49 0.34 -25.29
N VAL A 410 -7.66 0.91 -25.03
CA VAL A 410 -8.59 0.43 -24.00
C VAL A 410 -9.99 0.33 -24.58
N ALA A 411 -10.67 -0.77 -24.30
CA ALA A 411 -12.06 -0.99 -24.65
C ALA A 411 -12.84 -1.43 -23.39
N ILE A 412 -13.92 -0.73 -23.08
CA ILE A 412 -14.77 -0.99 -21.93
C ILE A 412 -16.19 -1.27 -22.42
N THR A 413 -16.71 -2.48 -22.13
CA THR A 413 -18.10 -2.81 -22.37
C THR A 413 -18.91 -2.56 -21.10
N VAL A 414 -20.00 -1.82 -21.25
CA VAL A 414 -20.90 -1.44 -20.16
C VAL A 414 -22.17 -2.27 -20.28
N ASN A 415 -22.46 -3.13 -19.29
CA ASN A 415 -23.59 -4.05 -19.29
C ASN A 415 -24.49 -3.80 -18.07
N PRO A 416 -25.39 -2.79 -18.09
CA PRO A 416 -26.37 -2.64 -17.04
C PRO A 416 -27.42 -3.77 -17.12
N LYS A 417 -27.87 -4.30 -15.96
CA LYS A 417 -28.98 -5.28 -15.90
C LYS A 417 -30.29 -4.70 -16.46
N ALA A 418 -30.51 -3.41 -16.26
CA ALA A 418 -31.61 -2.66 -16.86
C ALA A 418 -31.06 -1.35 -17.42
N SER A 419 -31.57 -0.94 -18.61
CA SER A 419 -31.15 0.34 -19.19
C SER A 419 -31.40 1.49 -18.21
N ARG A 420 -30.38 2.28 -17.95
CA ARG A 420 -30.40 3.42 -17.01
C ARG A 420 -29.47 4.53 -17.48
N ARG A 421 -29.85 5.75 -17.10
CA ARG A 421 -29.02 6.93 -17.34
C ARG A 421 -28.07 7.14 -16.15
N PHE A 422 -26.77 7.07 -16.44
CA PHE A 422 -25.69 7.37 -15.49
C PHE A 422 -24.43 7.82 -16.24
N ALA A 423 -23.45 8.32 -15.49
CA ALA A 423 -22.16 8.71 -16.04
C ALA A 423 -21.14 7.57 -15.93
N VAL A 424 -20.33 7.39 -16.97
CA VAL A 424 -19.06 6.66 -16.87
C VAL A 424 -17.94 7.70 -17.02
N TYR A 425 -17.12 7.82 -15.98
CA TYR A 425 -16.01 8.75 -15.93
C TYR A 425 -14.74 8.02 -16.33
N VAL A 426 -14.19 8.36 -17.51
CA VAL A 426 -12.95 7.78 -18.02
C VAL A 426 -11.79 8.66 -17.59
N ARG A 427 -10.85 8.11 -16.84
CA ARG A 427 -9.66 8.84 -16.39
C ARG A 427 -8.77 9.19 -17.58
N VAL A 428 -8.27 10.41 -17.61
CA VAL A 428 -7.24 10.88 -18.53
C VAL A 428 -5.92 10.94 -17.78
N PRO A 429 -5.02 9.96 -17.96
CA PRO A 429 -3.79 9.89 -17.17
C PRO A 429 -2.96 11.16 -17.25
N ASP A 430 -2.58 11.72 -16.11
CA ASP A 430 -1.65 12.83 -16.00
C ASP A 430 -0.38 12.38 -15.25
N ARG A 431 0.77 12.54 -15.88
CA ARG A 431 2.08 12.18 -15.33
C ARG A 431 2.85 13.37 -14.77
N THR A 432 2.14 14.50 -14.60
CA THR A 432 2.70 15.75 -14.06
C THR A 432 2.07 16.12 -12.73
N THR A 433 1.37 15.20 -12.08
CA THR A 433 0.70 15.42 -10.79
C THR A 433 1.68 15.85 -9.69
N SER A 434 2.87 15.25 -9.65
CA SER A 434 3.95 15.71 -8.79
C SER A 434 4.78 16.78 -9.49
N GLU A 435 4.92 17.94 -8.86
CA GLU A 435 5.75 19.05 -9.36
C GLU A 435 7.25 18.76 -9.28
N LEU A 436 7.65 17.67 -8.60
CA LEU A 436 9.05 17.26 -8.44
C LEU A 436 9.67 16.80 -9.76
N TYR A 437 8.86 16.48 -10.77
CA TYR A 437 9.35 15.83 -11.98
C TYR A 437 8.81 16.48 -13.23
N THR A 438 9.71 16.72 -14.19
CA THR A 438 9.36 17.18 -15.53
C THR A 438 9.67 16.11 -16.57
N THR A 439 8.83 15.97 -17.59
CA THR A 439 8.97 14.94 -18.61
C THR A 439 9.18 15.53 -20.01
N THR A 440 10.02 14.89 -20.81
CA THR A 440 10.27 15.23 -22.20
C THR A 440 10.23 13.96 -23.06
N PRO A 441 9.42 13.91 -24.15
CA PRO A 441 8.43 14.91 -24.54
C PRO A 441 7.27 15.01 -23.56
N LYS A 442 6.56 16.13 -23.52
CA LYS A 442 5.30 16.24 -22.78
C LYS A 442 4.23 15.42 -23.47
N VAL A 443 3.52 14.63 -22.69
CA VAL A 443 2.42 13.76 -23.17
C VAL A 443 1.23 13.96 -22.25
N SER A 444 0.07 14.23 -22.84
CA SER A 444 -1.18 14.46 -22.10
C SER A 444 -2.39 14.12 -22.96
N GLY A 445 -3.53 13.94 -22.32
CA GLY A 445 -4.82 13.73 -22.98
C GLY A 445 -5.03 12.30 -23.48
N LEU A 446 -6.05 12.15 -24.30
CA LEU A 446 -6.36 10.93 -25.05
C LEU A 446 -6.19 11.22 -26.54
N LYS A 447 -5.65 10.27 -27.30
CA LYS A 447 -5.56 10.39 -28.77
C LYS A 447 -6.92 10.28 -29.44
N SER A 448 -7.81 9.47 -28.87
CA SER A 448 -9.16 9.23 -29.36
C SER A 448 -10.09 8.81 -28.22
N LEU A 449 -11.38 9.07 -28.39
CA LEU A 449 -12.45 8.56 -27.52
C LEU A 449 -13.70 8.37 -28.38
N SER A 450 -14.34 7.22 -28.26
CA SER A 450 -15.58 6.91 -28.95
C SER A 450 -16.51 6.06 -28.11
N VAL A 451 -17.82 6.15 -28.41
CA VAL A 451 -18.85 5.25 -27.86
C VAL A 451 -19.59 4.61 -29.03
N ASN A 452 -19.61 3.26 -29.05
CA ASN A 452 -20.20 2.49 -30.14
C ASN A 452 -19.69 2.91 -31.54
N GLY A 453 -18.38 3.20 -31.63
CA GLY A 453 -17.72 3.65 -32.87
C GLY A 453 -17.96 5.12 -33.24
N LYS A 454 -18.79 5.85 -32.49
CA LYS A 454 -19.00 7.29 -32.71
C LYS A 454 -18.07 8.10 -31.82
N ALA A 455 -17.32 9.01 -32.44
CA ALA A 455 -16.41 9.90 -31.70
C ALA A 455 -17.15 10.75 -30.66
N GLU A 456 -16.56 10.88 -29.50
CA GLU A 456 -17.02 11.72 -28.39
C GLU A 456 -16.09 12.90 -28.16
N THR A 457 -16.65 13.98 -27.61
CA THR A 457 -15.87 15.16 -27.27
C THR A 457 -15.06 14.91 -26.00
N ILE A 458 -13.75 15.14 -26.06
CA ILE A 458 -12.86 15.03 -24.91
C ILE A 458 -12.89 16.35 -24.14
N LYS A 459 -13.74 16.43 -23.12
CA LYS A 459 -13.77 17.53 -22.14
C LYS A 459 -13.38 16.98 -20.79
N VAL A 460 -12.21 17.36 -20.32
CA VAL A 460 -11.65 16.88 -19.06
C VAL A 460 -12.07 17.80 -17.91
N ASP A 461 -12.59 17.19 -16.85
CA ASP A 461 -12.87 17.86 -15.58
C ASP A 461 -12.32 16.97 -14.44
N LYS A 462 -11.53 17.55 -13.53
CA LYS A 462 -10.83 16.82 -12.45
C LYS A 462 -10.09 15.56 -12.96
N GLY A 463 -9.53 15.63 -14.17
CA GLY A 463 -8.83 14.51 -14.80
C GLY A 463 -9.70 13.40 -15.38
N TYR A 464 -11.03 13.58 -15.45
CA TYR A 464 -11.95 12.62 -16.07
C TYR A 464 -12.69 13.22 -17.28
N VAL A 465 -13.03 12.35 -18.23
CA VAL A 465 -14.06 12.64 -19.24
C VAL A 465 -15.34 11.94 -18.80
N ALA A 466 -16.41 12.71 -18.57
CA ALA A 466 -17.73 12.20 -18.22
C ALA A 466 -18.54 11.84 -19.46
N ILE A 467 -18.96 10.60 -19.59
CA ILE A 467 -19.85 10.09 -20.65
C ILE A 467 -21.20 9.76 -20.02
N THR A 468 -22.17 10.66 -20.16
CA THR A 468 -23.52 10.51 -19.57
C THR A 468 -24.53 10.17 -20.65
N ARG A 469 -25.14 9.00 -20.56
CA ARG A 469 -26.16 8.53 -21.51
C ARG A 469 -27.06 7.47 -20.89
N ASP A 470 -28.11 7.09 -21.61
CA ASP A 470 -28.90 5.91 -21.32
C ASP A 470 -28.13 4.68 -21.82
N TRP A 471 -27.47 3.99 -20.86
CA TRP A 471 -26.66 2.82 -21.17
C TRP A 471 -27.51 1.59 -21.41
N LYS A 472 -27.11 0.77 -22.38
CA LYS A 472 -27.69 -0.55 -22.68
C LYS A 472 -26.58 -1.60 -22.62
N ALA A 473 -26.96 -2.84 -22.32
CA ALA A 473 -26.00 -3.94 -22.31
C ALA A 473 -25.31 -4.05 -23.70
N GLY A 474 -24.00 -4.13 -23.69
CA GLY A 474 -23.16 -4.18 -24.89
C GLY A 474 -22.67 -2.83 -25.39
N ASP A 475 -23.08 -1.69 -24.82
CA ASP A 475 -22.51 -0.40 -25.15
C ASP A 475 -21.01 -0.40 -24.86
N LYS A 476 -20.21 0.15 -25.79
CA LYS A 476 -18.76 0.06 -25.76
C LYS A 476 -18.10 1.43 -25.81
N ILE A 477 -17.23 1.71 -24.85
CA ILE A 477 -16.35 2.87 -24.81
C ILE A 477 -14.98 2.41 -25.32
N GLU A 478 -14.39 3.11 -26.28
CA GLU A 478 -13.04 2.85 -26.80
C GLU A 478 -12.23 4.13 -26.84
N PHE A 479 -11.00 4.04 -26.38
CA PHE A 479 -10.08 5.18 -26.38
C PHE A 479 -8.62 4.74 -26.49
N GLU A 480 -7.75 5.69 -26.79
CA GLU A 480 -6.31 5.46 -26.86
C GLU A 480 -5.55 6.50 -26.04
N ILE A 481 -4.74 6.00 -25.10
CA ILE A 481 -3.80 6.77 -24.29
C ILE A 481 -2.50 6.91 -25.09
N PRO A 482 -1.91 8.10 -25.21
CA PRO A 482 -0.61 8.26 -25.87
C PRO A 482 0.49 7.56 -25.07
N MET A 483 1.21 6.65 -25.71
CA MET A 483 2.32 5.89 -25.14
C MET A 483 3.60 6.20 -25.92
N VAL A 484 4.51 6.95 -25.29
CA VAL A 484 5.82 7.28 -25.88
C VAL A 484 6.89 7.20 -24.80
N PRO A 485 8.14 6.82 -25.17
CA PRO A 485 9.26 6.93 -24.25
C PRO A 485 9.53 8.38 -23.84
N GLN A 486 9.78 8.59 -22.57
CA GLN A 486 10.01 9.92 -22.00
C GLN A 486 11.27 9.91 -21.13
N ARG A 487 11.95 11.05 -21.08
CA ARG A 487 13.00 11.36 -20.11
C ARG A 487 12.39 12.21 -18.99
N ILE A 488 12.76 11.91 -17.76
CA ILE A 488 12.29 12.61 -16.55
C ILE A 488 13.47 13.32 -15.93
N LYS A 489 13.30 14.61 -15.64
CA LYS A 489 14.24 15.38 -14.82
C LYS A 489 13.60 15.73 -13.50
N ALA A 490 14.37 15.60 -12.43
CA ALA A 490 13.95 15.99 -11.10
C ALA A 490 14.08 17.49 -10.88
N ASP A 491 13.32 18.03 -9.91
CA ASP A 491 13.46 19.39 -9.42
C ASP A 491 14.91 19.63 -8.93
N GLN A 492 15.45 20.81 -9.19
CA GLN A 492 16.82 21.18 -8.85
C GLN A 492 17.13 21.17 -7.34
N ASN A 493 16.10 21.23 -6.47
CA ASN A 493 16.24 21.12 -5.04
C ASN A 493 16.57 19.68 -4.58
N ILE A 494 16.33 18.67 -5.44
CA ILE A 494 16.70 17.28 -5.18
C ILE A 494 18.17 17.08 -5.55
N GLU A 495 19.05 17.25 -4.56
CA GLU A 495 20.50 17.17 -4.80
C GLU A 495 20.96 15.83 -5.38
N ALA A 496 20.35 14.75 -4.95
CA ALA A 496 20.74 13.39 -5.35
C ALA A 496 20.53 13.12 -6.85
N ASP A 497 19.66 13.89 -7.50
CA ASP A 497 19.25 13.64 -8.89
C ASP A 497 19.72 14.74 -9.86
N ARG A 498 20.52 15.71 -9.38
CA ARG A 498 21.11 16.75 -10.25
C ARG A 498 22.01 16.15 -11.32
N GLY A 499 21.78 16.53 -12.58
CA GLY A 499 22.50 15.99 -13.72
C GLY A 499 22.15 14.54 -14.08
N LEU A 500 21.06 14.02 -13.51
CA LEU A 500 20.54 12.71 -13.81
C LEU A 500 19.21 12.79 -14.56
N VAL A 501 18.85 11.69 -15.20
CA VAL A 501 17.58 11.49 -15.89
C VAL A 501 17.06 10.09 -15.59
N ALA A 502 15.75 9.98 -15.36
CA ALA A 502 15.05 8.71 -15.31
C ALA A 502 14.27 8.49 -16.62
N LEU A 503 13.91 7.25 -16.91
CA LEU A 503 13.20 6.88 -18.15
C LEU A 503 11.80 6.38 -17.81
N ARG A 504 10.82 6.71 -18.68
CA ARG A 504 9.40 6.36 -18.50
C ARG A 504 8.78 5.91 -19.83
N TYR A 505 7.83 5.00 -19.73
CA TYR A 505 6.88 4.66 -20.78
C TYR A 505 5.50 4.42 -20.19
N GLY A 506 4.54 5.27 -20.50
CA GLY A 506 3.24 5.25 -19.82
C GLY A 506 3.38 5.42 -18.29
N PRO A 507 2.79 4.54 -17.48
CA PRO A 507 2.93 4.58 -16.02
C PRO A 507 4.24 3.98 -15.51
N LEU A 508 5.00 3.28 -16.36
CA LEU A 508 6.19 2.52 -15.98
C LEU A 508 7.43 3.39 -15.91
N ILE A 509 8.12 3.34 -14.80
CA ILE A 509 9.50 3.83 -14.64
C ILE A 509 10.45 2.70 -15.02
N TYR A 510 11.58 3.04 -15.60
CA TYR A 510 12.56 2.10 -16.12
C TYR A 510 13.82 2.06 -15.27
N ASN A 511 14.47 0.92 -15.31
CA ASN A 511 15.70 0.62 -14.60
C ASN A 511 16.75 0.14 -15.61
N VAL A 512 18.00 0.52 -15.38
CA VAL A 512 19.15 0.09 -16.19
C VAL A 512 19.98 -0.88 -15.37
N GLU A 513 20.25 -2.06 -15.92
CA GLU A 513 20.96 -3.14 -15.22
C GLU A 513 22.29 -3.50 -15.89
N ARG A 514 23.26 -3.93 -15.06
CA ARG A 514 24.53 -4.49 -15.53
C ARG A 514 24.36 -5.82 -16.28
N ALA A 515 23.21 -6.47 -16.13
CA ALA A 515 22.88 -7.67 -16.89
C ALA A 515 22.75 -7.41 -18.40
N ASP A 516 22.43 -6.18 -18.81
CA ASP A 516 22.23 -5.78 -20.21
C ASP A 516 23.42 -5.00 -20.78
N GLN A 517 24.24 -4.38 -19.94
CA GLN A 517 25.38 -3.55 -20.35
C GLN A 517 26.48 -3.48 -19.26
N ALA A 518 27.72 -3.48 -19.69
CA ALA A 518 28.88 -3.53 -18.78
C ALA A 518 29.00 -2.27 -17.90
N ASN A 519 28.66 -1.10 -18.42
CA ASN A 519 28.77 0.19 -17.73
C ASN A 519 27.42 0.92 -17.67
N ILE A 520 26.89 1.11 -16.45
CA ILE A 520 25.63 1.83 -16.17
C ILE A 520 25.87 3.21 -15.54
N THR A 521 27.12 3.68 -15.52
CA THR A 521 27.49 4.96 -14.87
C THR A 521 27.82 6.07 -15.88
N GLN A 522 27.83 5.77 -17.17
CA GLN A 522 28.04 6.75 -18.22
C GLN A 522 26.78 7.59 -18.50
N ALA A 523 26.93 8.67 -19.26
CA ALA A 523 25.79 9.51 -19.63
C ALA A 523 24.97 8.88 -20.77
N ILE A 524 23.65 9.06 -20.73
CA ILE A 524 22.77 8.67 -21.84
C ILE A 524 22.98 9.63 -23.03
N GLY A 525 23.02 9.08 -24.23
CA GLY A 525 23.11 9.88 -25.47
C GLY A 525 21.82 10.66 -25.75
N SER A 526 21.90 11.61 -26.68
CA SER A 526 20.78 12.46 -27.08
C SER A 526 19.77 11.76 -28.01
N ASP A 527 20.12 10.60 -28.55
CA ASP A 527 19.27 9.87 -29.51
C ASP A 527 17.88 9.58 -28.91
N PRO A 528 16.80 9.56 -29.72
CA PRO A 528 15.48 9.16 -29.31
C PRO A 528 15.46 7.74 -28.72
N LEU A 529 14.68 7.54 -27.66
CA LEU A 529 14.42 6.22 -27.09
C LEU A 529 13.37 5.50 -27.94
N VAL A 530 13.52 4.19 -28.09
CA VAL A 530 12.58 3.32 -28.81
C VAL A 530 12.03 2.28 -27.85
N ALA A 531 10.69 2.17 -27.79
CA ALA A 531 10.03 1.10 -27.06
C ALA A 531 9.97 -0.17 -27.92
N GLU A 532 10.39 -1.32 -27.36
CA GLU A 532 10.41 -2.62 -28.05
C GLU A 532 9.90 -3.72 -27.14
N TRP A 533 8.90 -4.46 -27.61
CA TRP A 533 8.41 -5.63 -26.89
C TRP A 533 9.41 -6.80 -26.96
N ARG A 534 9.74 -7.35 -25.80
CA ARG A 534 10.63 -8.50 -25.64
C ARG A 534 9.89 -9.62 -24.93
N GLY A 535 9.21 -10.47 -25.72
CA GLY A 535 8.45 -11.62 -25.19
C GLY A 535 9.33 -12.72 -24.60
N ASP A 536 10.61 -12.74 -24.96
CA ASP A 536 11.63 -13.68 -24.48
C ASP A 536 12.30 -13.25 -23.16
N LEU A 537 12.05 -12.03 -22.70
CA LEU A 537 12.71 -11.43 -21.55
C LEU A 537 11.73 -11.30 -20.37
N LEU A 538 12.09 -11.90 -19.20
CA LEU A 538 11.37 -11.74 -17.92
C LEU A 538 9.85 -12.00 -18.00
N GLY A 539 9.45 -12.98 -18.82
CA GLY A 539 8.03 -13.30 -19.04
C GLY A 539 7.30 -12.38 -20.01
N GLY A 540 8.02 -11.48 -20.67
CA GLY A 540 7.51 -10.49 -21.61
C GLY A 540 7.47 -9.10 -21.00
N VAL A 541 8.30 -8.20 -21.55
CA VAL A 541 8.38 -6.79 -21.10
C VAL A 541 8.56 -5.85 -22.29
N MET A 542 8.04 -4.63 -22.15
CA MET A 542 8.39 -3.52 -23.03
C MET A 542 9.73 -2.95 -22.57
N THR A 543 10.79 -3.07 -23.38
CA THR A 543 12.09 -2.47 -23.12
C THR A 543 12.19 -1.09 -23.74
N LEU A 544 13.04 -0.20 -23.18
CA LEU A 544 13.46 1.02 -23.84
C LEU A 544 14.89 0.86 -24.33
N LYS A 545 15.08 1.09 -25.63
CA LYS A 545 16.39 1.06 -26.29
C LYS A 545 16.84 2.48 -26.63
N GLY A 546 18.12 2.72 -26.46
CA GLY A 546 18.78 3.97 -26.81
C GLY A 546 20.27 3.76 -27.00
N LYS A 547 21.03 4.82 -26.86
CA LYS A 547 22.49 4.79 -26.86
C LYS A 547 23.04 5.57 -25.69
N TRP A 548 24.16 5.10 -25.19
CA TRP A 548 25.02 5.88 -24.32
C TRP A 548 25.74 6.98 -25.10
N ALA A 549 26.33 7.95 -24.41
CA ALA A 549 27.02 9.06 -25.04
C ALA A 549 28.23 8.64 -25.91
N ASP A 550 28.82 7.48 -25.62
CA ASP A 550 29.89 6.86 -26.42
C ASP A 550 29.38 6.07 -27.65
N GLY A 551 28.08 6.08 -27.89
CA GLY A 551 27.43 5.37 -29.00
C GLY A 551 27.11 3.90 -28.72
N SER A 552 27.54 3.33 -27.59
CA SER A 552 27.22 1.95 -27.22
C SER A 552 25.71 1.77 -26.90
N PRO A 553 25.16 0.56 -27.09
CA PRO A 553 23.73 0.32 -26.85
C PRO A 553 23.33 0.53 -25.38
N LEU A 554 22.18 1.16 -25.15
CA LEU A 554 21.48 1.25 -23.88
C LEU A 554 20.21 0.41 -23.95
N VAL A 555 19.99 -0.43 -22.94
CA VAL A 555 18.74 -1.18 -22.74
C VAL A 555 18.24 -0.91 -21.32
N ALA A 556 16.98 -0.50 -21.21
CA ALA A 556 16.32 -0.32 -19.93
C ALA A 556 15.06 -1.22 -19.86
N ILE A 557 14.81 -1.80 -18.69
CA ILE A 557 13.65 -2.64 -18.39
C ILE A 557 12.73 -1.95 -17.39
N PRO A 558 11.44 -2.32 -17.31
CA PRO A 558 10.57 -1.78 -16.27
C PRO A 558 11.13 -2.00 -14.86
N ASN A 559 11.06 -0.97 -14.02
CA ASN A 559 11.65 -1.02 -12.67
C ASN A 559 11.09 -2.14 -11.79
N TYR A 560 9.83 -2.53 -11.98
CA TYR A 560 9.26 -3.66 -11.23
C TYR A 560 9.96 -4.99 -11.53
N ALA A 561 10.52 -5.15 -12.73
CA ALA A 561 11.20 -6.37 -13.16
C ALA A 561 12.70 -6.42 -12.79
N ARG A 562 13.23 -5.38 -12.14
CA ARG A 562 14.65 -5.29 -11.78
C ARG A 562 15.12 -6.40 -10.86
N ASN A 563 16.41 -6.73 -10.97
CA ASN A 563 17.11 -7.71 -10.11
C ASN A 563 16.48 -9.13 -10.09
N ASN A 564 15.72 -9.51 -11.13
CA ASN A 564 15.22 -10.88 -11.30
C ASN A 564 16.18 -11.80 -12.06
N ARG A 565 17.25 -11.24 -12.64
CA ARG A 565 18.26 -11.98 -13.42
C ARG A 565 19.59 -12.16 -12.68
N LEU A 566 19.76 -11.52 -11.55
CA LEU A 566 20.89 -11.74 -10.65
C LEU A 566 20.68 -13.11 -10.02
N GLY A 567 21.59 -14.06 -10.28
CA GLY A 567 21.48 -15.45 -9.84
C GLY A 567 21.01 -15.55 -8.39
N GLN A 568 20.28 -16.62 -8.10
CA GLN A 568 19.57 -16.88 -6.85
C GLN A 568 20.36 -16.36 -5.65
N VAL A 569 19.76 -15.45 -4.91
CA VAL A 569 20.27 -14.98 -3.64
C VAL A 569 20.63 -16.20 -2.80
N ALA A 570 21.90 -16.29 -2.42
CA ALA A 570 22.31 -17.24 -1.41
C ALA A 570 21.28 -17.13 -0.27
N THR A 571 20.67 -18.24 0.08
CA THR A 571 19.85 -18.35 1.28
C THR A 571 20.68 -17.75 2.40
N ALA A 572 20.37 -16.50 2.75
CA ALA A 572 20.92 -15.91 3.94
C ALA A 572 20.38 -16.76 5.07
N THR A 573 21.21 -17.69 5.54
CA THR A 573 21.07 -18.24 6.88
C THR A 573 20.96 -17.00 7.76
N VAL A 574 19.78 -16.78 8.34
CA VAL A 574 19.56 -15.80 9.38
C VAL A 574 20.49 -16.24 10.51
N ALA A 575 21.72 -15.75 10.49
CA ALA A 575 22.51 -15.70 11.70
C ALA A 575 21.69 -14.81 12.62
N GLY A 576 21.10 -15.43 13.64
CA GLY A 576 20.33 -14.73 14.64
C GLY A 576 21.22 -13.68 15.28
N ASP A 577 21.14 -12.47 14.80
CA ASP A 577 21.60 -11.32 15.56
C ASP A 577 20.51 -11.01 16.60
N SER A 578 20.63 -11.73 17.71
CA SER A 578 19.78 -11.61 18.91
C SER A 578 20.02 -10.29 19.66
N THR A 579 20.72 -9.34 19.06
CA THR A 579 21.15 -8.10 19.73
C THR A 579 20.38 -6.84 19.34
N ILE A 580 19.40 -6.93 18.43
CA ILE A 580 18.47 -5.81 18.21
C ILE A 580 17.34 -5.93 19.24
N ASP A 581 17.56 -5.31 20.38
CA ASP A 581 16.54 -5.12 21.41
C ASP A 581 15.54 -4.05 20.92
N TYR A 582 14.43 -4.49 20.32
CA TYR A 582 13.29 -3.64 19.99
C TYR A 582 12.44 -3.27 21.23
N SER A 583 12.90 -3.59 22.43
CA SER A 583 12.29 -3.13 23.70
C SER A 583 12.66 -1.67 24.03
N GLY A 584 13.37 -0.98 23.14
CA GLY A 584 13.70 0.43 23.27
C GLY A 584 12.47 1.29 23.45
N GLY A 585 11.99 1.30 24.69
CA GLY A 585 11.05 2.28 25.16
C GLY A 585 11.59 3.69 24.87
N ALA A 586 10.69 4.59 24.53
CA ALA A 586 10.94 6.00 24.48
C ALA A 586 11.77 6.39 25.70
N THR A 587 13.04 6.79 25.48
CA THR A 587 13.82 7.44 26.52
C THR A 587 13.10 8.72 26.88
N THR A 588 12.51 8.75 28.05
CA THR A 588 12.03 9.97 28.70
C THR A 588 13.19 10.95 28.73
N GLY A 589 13.06 12.05 27.98
CA GLY A 589 14.03 13.13 28.02
C GLY A 589 14.03 13.79 29.41
N THR A 590 14.97 13.43 30.24
CA THR A 590 15.37 14.27 31.36
C THR A 590 16.16 15.45 30.79
N THR A 591 15.69 16.65 31.05
CA THR A 591 16.38 17.91 30.81
C THR A 591 17.73 17.92 31.55
N GLY A 592 18.79 17.66 30.81
CA GLY A 592 20.17 17.83 31.25
C GLY A 592 20.92 18.65 30.19
N SER A 593 21.24 19.88 30.51
CA SER A 593 22.12 20.75 29.69
C SER A 593 23.51 20.14 29.59
N GLY A 594 23.76 19.43 28.50
CA GLY A 594 25.07 18.92 28.14
C GLY A 594 25.25 19.09 26.64
N THR A 595 26.30 19.84 26.27
CA THR A 595 26.73 20.07 24.89
C THR A 595 26.87 18.75 24.16
N ALA A 596 25.92 18.46 23.30
CA ALA A 596 25.92 17.25 22.49
C ALA A 596 26.97 17.38 21.39
N ALA A 597 27.97 16.54 21.44
CA ALA A 597 28.84 16.26 20.31
C ALA A 597 27.99 15.69 19.18
N THR A 598 28.02 16.33 18.03
CA THR A 598 27.35 15.88 16.79
C THR A 598 27.81 14.46 16.48
N PRO A 599 26.91 13.46 16.39
CA PRO A 599 27.30 12.15 15.91
C PRO A 599 27.74 12.29 14.46
N ALA A 600 28.96 11.87 14.17
CA ALA A 600 29.41 11.75 12.80
C ALA A 600 28.42 10.91 11.98
N PRO A 601 28.09 11.33 10.74
CA PRO A 601 27.17 10.58 9.91
C PRO A 601 27.72 9.16 9.76
N ARG A 602 26.96 8.16 10.22
CA ARG A 602 27.26 6.75 9.91
C ARG A 602 27.25 6.65 8.39
N ARG A 603 28.42 6.59 7.79
CA ARG A 603 28.58 6.20 6.40
C ARG A 603 27.83 4.88 6.25
N GLY A 604 26.65 4.92 5.66
CA GLY A 604 26.01 3.72 5.18
C GLY A 604 27.06 2.95 4.39
N ARG A 605 27.31 1.71 4.71
CA ARG A 605 28.11 0.82 3.88
C ARG A 605 27.40 0.78 2.53
N GLY A 606 27.82 1.67 1.63
CA GLY A 606 27.54 1.57 0.24
C GLY A 606 28.10 0.23 -0.22
N GLY A 607 27.24 -0.77 -0.34
CA GLY A 607 27.58 -2.00 -1.04
C GLY A 607 28.13 -1.57 -2.41
N ALA A 608 29.27 -2.09 -2.76
CA ALA A 608 29.95 -1.84 -4.02
C ALA A 608 28.96 -1.96 -5.18
N GLY A 609 28.75 -0.86 -5.92
CA GLY A 609 28.02 -0.66 -7.13
C GLY A 609 26.81 -1.57 -7.34
N GLY A 610 25.61 -1.12 -6.96
CA GLY A 610 24.37 -1.84 -7.26
C GLY A 610 24.29 -2.17 -8.75
N GLY A 611 23.89 -3.42 -9.07
CA GLY A 611 23.76 -3.90 -10.44
C GLY A 611 22.64 -3.23 -11.23
N SER A 612 21.88 -2.28 -10.61
CA SER A 612 20.71 -1.66 -11.20
C SER A 612 20.50 -0.22 -10.69
N VAL A 613 20.03 0.67 -11.57
CA VAL A 613 19.77 2.08 -11.27
C VAL A 613 18.55 2.60 -12.02
N VAL A 614 17.75 3.46 -11.38
CA VAL A 614 16.66 4.22 -12.00
C VAL A 614 17.20 5.52 -12.62
N TRP A 615 18.03 6.24 -11.88
CA TRP A 615 18.61 7.50 -12.32
C TRP A 615 19.97 7.29 -12.96
N ILE A 616 20.10 7.71 -14.20
CA ILE A 616 21.33 7.63 -15.01
C ILE A 616 21.84 9.03 -15.36
N ARG A 617 23.13 9.19 -15.65
CA ARG A 617 23.69 10.50 -16.00
C ARG A 617 23.05 11.03 -17.27
N ASP A 618 22.66 12.30 -17.25
CA ASP A 618 22.23 13.04 -18.45
C ASP A 618 23.43 13.56 -19.21
N GLN A 619 23.35 13.62 -20.52
CA GLN A 619 24.32 14.33 -21.34
C GLN A 619 23.96 15.81 -21.26
N GLN A 620 24.78 16.61 -20.59
CA GLN A 620 24.62 18.07 -20.54
C GLN A 620 24.88 18.74 -21.89
#